data_59e34818cdaaf5b6b313c42d6f3ee12b
#
_entry.id   59e34818cdaaf5b6b313c42d6f3ee12b
#
_cell.length_a   1.000
_cell.length_b   1.000
_cell.length_c   1.000
_cell.angle_alpha   90.00
_cell.angle_beta   90.00
_cell.angle_gamma   90.00
#
_symmetry.space_group_name_H-M   'P 1'
#
loop_
_entity.id
_entity.type
_entity.pdbx_description
1 polymer ?
#
loop_
_entity_poly.entity_id
_entity_poly.type
_entity_poly.pdbx_seq_one_letter_code
_entity_poly.pdbx_strand_id
1 'polypeptide(L)'
;MRIKSKKEDNSESNIFWITMTDLMTGLVLVFVVMFFYTYMTSHLEIVKQNLAKENTSKSIEETLKSQNLEATVDPVSGVVKISDLELFELGSFKLSDKGKKYLDKFAPAYLNSVFSNEYLNENLDKIIIQGHTDSHMFKGVYTPDEQYMKNMELSLNRAFEVANYLSNTPYNKSNSNRLQKMLIVEGASFSEPVMINGVEDFAKSRRVELKLVMKKGEK
;
A
#
# COMPACT_ATOMS: atom_id res chain seq x y z
N MET A 1 -54.36 -22.20 59.35
CA MET A 1 -53.07 -22.81 58.95
C MET A 1 -52.39 -21.95 57.94
N ARG A 2 -51.19 -21.56 58.18
CA ARG A 2 -50.34 -20.49 57.66
C ARG A 2 -50.20 -20.45 56.15
N ILE A 3 -50.52 -19.31 55.57
CA ILE A 3 -49.96 -18.85 54.25
C ILE A 3 -49.08 -17.64 54.52
N LYS A 4 -47.80 -17.88 54.92
CA LYS A 4 -46.82 -16.84 55.17
C LYS A 4 -45.50 -17.03 54.42
N SER A 5 -45.37 -18.06 53.59
CA SER A 5 -44.09 -18.47 53.01
C SER A 5 -43.82 -17.91 51.58
N LYS A 6 -44.79 -17.37 50.85
CA LYS A 6 -44.65 -17.00 49.45
C LYS A 6 -44.25 -15.56 49.16
N LYS A 7 -44.22 -14.71 50.20
CA LYS A 7 -43.93 -13.27 50.03
C LYS A 7 -42.44 -12.92 50.24
N GLU A 8 -41.72 -13.73 51.01
CA GLU A 8 -40.27 -13.51 51.25
C GLU A 8 -39.41 -14.01 50.06
N ASP A 9 -39.79 -15.11 49.44
CA ASP A 9 -39.06 -15.68 48.31
C ASP A 9 -39.09 -14.77 47.03
N ASN A 10 -40.16 -14.02 46.82
CA ASN A 10 -40.29 -13.08 45.73
C ASN A 10 -39.46 -11.76 45.96
N SER A 11 -39.18 -11.38 47.19
CA SER A 11 -38.46 -10.16 47.49
C SER A 11 -36.93 -10.37 47.30
N GLU A 12 -36.39 -11.50 47.73
CA GLU A 12 -34.98 -11.87 47.52
C GLU A 12 -34.65 -12.09 46.02
N SER A 13 -35.57 -12.75 45.30
CA SER A 13 -35.46 -12.91 43.85
C SER A 13 -35.42 -11.54 43.11
N ASN A 14 -36.30 -10.60 43.47
CA ASN A 14 -36.33 -9.28 42.86
C ASN A 14 -35.07 -8.46 43.15
N ILE A 15 -34.51 -8.50 44.37
CA ILE A 15 -33.28 -7.86 44.73
C ILE A 15 -32.12 -8.41 43.92
N PHE A 16 -32.05 -9.75 43.77
CA PHE A 16 -31.04 -10.41 42.96
C PHE A 16 -31.06 -9.93 41.49
N TRP A 17 -32.25 -9.88 40.88
CA TRP A 17 -32.39 -9.42 39.50
C TRP A 17 -32.05 -7.95 39.32
N ILE A 18 -32.36 -7.08 40.26
CA ILE A 18 -32.01 -5.63 40.24
C ILE A 18 -30.49 -5.46 40.32
N THR A 19 -29.82 -6.14 41.26
CA THR A 19 -28.36 -6.07 41.41
C THR A 19 -27.62 -6.64 40.21
N MET A 20 -28.13 -7.73 39.63
CA MET A 20 -27.56 -8.31 38.42
C MET A 20 -27.73 -7.42 37.20
N THR A 21 -28.88 -6.73 37.06
CA THR A 21 -29.12 -5.76 36.01
C THR A 21 -28.18 -4.53 36.12
N ASP A 22 -27.96 -4.03 37.33
CA ASP A 22 -27.04 -2.91 37.59
C ASP A 22 -25.61 -3.30 37.24
N LEU A 23 -25.14 -4.50 37.68
CA LEU A 23 -23.81 -5.00 37.28
C LEU A 23 -23.68 -5.14 35.77
N MET A 24 -24.67 -5.71 35.10
CA MET A 24 -24.70 -5.85 33.63
C MET A 24 -24.67 -4.49 32.94
N THR A 25 -25.46 -3.55 33.42
CA THR A 25 -25.49 -2.18 32.86
C THR A 25 -24.15 -1.48 33.03
N GLY A 26 -23.52 -1.59 34.18
CA GLY A 26 -22.18 -1.07 34.45
C GLY A 26 -21.14 -1.69 33.51
N LEU A 27 -21.19 -2.99 33.31
CA LEU A 27 -20.27 -3.71 32.42
C LEU A 27 -20.48 -3.28 30.94
N VAL A 28 -21.72 -3.14 30.48
CA VAL A 28 -22.04 -2.63 29.14
C VAL A 28 -21.49 -1.22 28.95
N LEU A 29 -21.63 -0.32 29.91
CA LEU A 29 -21.09 1.04 29.83
C LEU A 29 -19.55 1.02 29.66
N VAL A 30 -18.85 0.18 30.43
CA VAL A 30 -17.39 0.02 30.30
C VAL A 30 -17.02 -0.45 28.89
N PHE A 31 -17.72 -1.46 28.35
CA PHE A 31 -17.48 -1.93 26.99
C PHE A 31 -17.76 -0.87 25.93
N VAL A 32 -18.84 -0.10 26.08
CA VAL A 32 -19.16 1.00 25.14
C VAL A 32 -18.07 2.05 25.14
N VAL A 33 -17.60 2.49 26.32
CA VAL A 33 -16.50 3.46 26.42
C VAL A 33 -15.21 2.90 25.81
N MET A 34 -14.87 1.65 26.10
CA MET A 34 -13.69 1.00 25.54
C MET A 34 -13.80 0.83 24.02
N PHE A 35 -14.99 0.51 23.50
CA PHE A 35 -15.25 0.46 22.07
C PHE A 35 -15.06 1.81 21.39
N PHE A 36 -15.63 2.88 21.95
CA PHE A 36 -15.44 4.22 21.40
C PHE A 36 -13.99 4.67 21.45
N TYR A 37 -13.26 4.37 22.51
CA TYR A 37 -11.84 4.68 22.61
C TYR A 37 -11.03 3.98 21.52
N THR A 38 -11.20 2.68 21.35
CA THR A 38 -10.49 1.89 20.32
C THR A 38 -10.89 2.31 18.90
N TYR A 39 -12.17 2.60 18.68
CA TYR A 39 -12.66 3.11 17.39
C TYR A 39 -12.03 4.46 17.05
N MET A 40 -12.03 5.39 18.01
CA MET A 40 -11.49 6.73 17.79
C MET A 40 -9.98 6.73 17.53
N THR A 41 -9.22 5.93 18.28
CA THR A 41 -7.76 5.81 18.07
C THR A 41 -7.43 5.19 16.71
N SER A 42 -8.14 4.14 16.31
CA SER A 42 -7.95 3.50 15.00
C SER A 42 -8.31 4.44 13.84
N HIS A 43 -9.37 5.22 14.00
CA HIS A 43 -9.79 6.17 12.96
C HIS A 43 -8.78 7.31 12.78
N LEU A 44 -8.27 7.86 13.88
CA LEU A 44 -7.25 8.92 13.83
C LEU A 44 -5.96 8.45 13.12
N GLU A 45 -5.55 7.21 13.34
CA GLU A 45 -4.38 6.64 12.70
C GLU A 45 -4.57 6.52 11.17
N ILE A 46 -5.72 6.03 10.72
CA ILE A 46 -6.06 5.94 9.29
C ILE A 46 -6.05 7.34 8.64
N VAL A 47 -6.61 8.35 9.31
CA VAL A 47 -6.62 9.71 8.80
C VAL A 47 -5.20 10.27 8.66
N LYS A 48 -4.33 10.06 9.66
CA LYS A 48 -2.92 10.46 9.59
C LYS A 48 -2.18 9.78 8.44
N GLN A 49 -2.38 8.46 8.25
CA GLN A 49 -1.78 7.72 7.13
C GLN A 49 -2.21 8.29 5.78
N ASN A 50 -3.50 8.52 5.60
CA ASN A 50 -4.04 9.05 4.35
C ASN A 50 -3.50 10.46 4.06
N LEU A 51 -3.48 11.32 5.06
CA LEU A 51 -2.95 12.69 4.93
C LEU A 51 -1.45 12.69 4.60
N ALA A 52 -0.67 11.81 5.23
CA ALA A 52 0.76 11.68 4.95
C ALA A 52 1.00 11.19 3.52
N LYS A 53 0.24 10.19 3.05
CA LYS A 53 0.31 9.72 1.67
C LYS A 53 -0.09 10.81 0.68
N GLU A 54 -1.17 11.53 0.91
CA GLU A 54 -1.63 12.62 0.05
C GLU A 54 -0.59 13.74 -0.06
N ASN A 55 -0.03 14.19 1.07
CA ASN A 55 0.99 15.22 1.09
C ASN A 55 2.24 14.77 0.33
N THR A 56 2.67 13.52 0.51
CA THR A 56 3.81 12.95 -0.18
C THR A 56 3.53 12.80 -1.68
N SER A 57 2.32 12.37 -2.05
CA SER A 57 1.89 12.28 -3.46
C SER A 57 1.99 13.62 -4.16
N LYS A 58 1.51 14.69 -3.53
CA LYS A 58 1.61 16.06 -4.06
C LYS A 58 3.07 16.49 -4.23
N SER A 59 3.91 16.26 -3.21
CA SER A 59 5.34 16.58 -3.27
C SER A 59 6.07 15.82 -4.39
N ILE A 60 5.76 14.54 -4.56
CA ILE A 60 6.31 13.73 -5.65
C ILE A 60 5.85 14.29 -7.00
N GLU A 61 4.55 14.54 -7.17
CA GLU A 61 3.97 15.04 -8.42
C GLU A 61 4.59 16.39 -8.83
N GLU A 62 4.71 17.33 -7.89
CA GLU A 62 5.34 18.64 -8.10
C GLU A 62 6.82 18.49 -8.53
N THR A 63 7.56 17.59 -7.84
CA THR A 63 8.96 17.34 -8.15
C THR A 63 9.12 16.69 -9.53
N LEU A 64 8.27 15.71 -9.87
CA LEU A 64 8.29 15.08 -11.19
C LEU A 64 7.99 16.08 -12.31
N LYS A 65 6.97 16.92 -12.12
CA LYS A 65 6.62 18.00 -13.08
C LYS A 65 7.78 19.00 -13.27
N SER A 66 8.43 19.41 -12.18
CA SER A 66 9.55 20.36 -12.24
C SER A 66 10.76 19.81 -13.01
N GLN A 67 10.92 18.48 -13.03
CA GLN A 67 12.01 17.79 -13.72
C GLN A 67 11.63 17.24 -15.10
N ASN A 68 10.41 17.52 -15.58
CA ASN A 68 9.84 16.98 -16.82
C ASN A 68 9.90 15.43 -16.87
N LEU A 69 9.56 14.77 -15.77
CA LEU A 69 9.47 13.32 -15.68
C LEU A 69 8.03 12.86 -15.83
N GLU A 70 7.79 11.95 -16.78
CA GLU A 70 6.47 11.38 -17.01
C GLU A 70 6.19 10.23 -16.04
N ALA A 71 5.35 10.48 -15.05
CA ALA A 71 4.78 9.48 -14.16
C ALA A 71 3.40 9.93 -13.70
N THR A 72 2.55 8.98 -13.33
CA THR A 72 1.24 9.25 -12.72
C THR A 72 1.32 8.94 -11.23
N VAL A 73 0.91 9.87 -10.40
CA VAL A 73 0.83 9.67 -8.95
C VAL A 73 -0.63 9.61 -8.55
N ASP A 74 -1.02 8.53 -7.88
CA ASP A 74 -2.35 8.41 -7.30
C ASP A 74 -2.42 9.26 -6.01
N PRO A 75 -3.28 10.26 -5.94
CA PRO A 75 -3.30 11.20 -4.81
C PRO A 75 -3.74 10.58 -3.50
N VAL A 76 -4.50 9.49 -3.53
CA VAL A 76 -5.06 8.84 -2.34
C VAL A 76 -4.15 7.74 -1.82
N SER A 77 -3.72 6.86 -2.70
CA SER A 77 -2.88 5.69 -2.31
C SER A 77 -1.39 6.02 -2.23
N GLY A 78 -0.93 7.10 -2.87
CA GLY A 78 0.49 7.43 -3.01
C GLY A 78 1.22 6.53 -4.00
N VAL A 79 0.52 5.74 -4.80
CA VAL A 79 1.13 4.86 -5.80
C VAL A 79 1.66 5.68 -6.95
N VAL A 80 2.94 5.51 -7.24
CA VAL A 80 3.60 6.12 -8.41
C VAL A 80 3.64 5.08 -9.54
N LYS A 81 3.13 5.45 -10.72
CA LYS A 81 3.07 4.61 -11.92
C LYS A 81 3.97 5.19 -13.00
N ILE A 82 4.93 4.42 -13.47
CA ILE A 82 5.86 4.78 -14.52
C ILE A 82 5.60 3.86 -15.71
N SER A 83 5.41 4.44 -16.91
CA SER A 83 5.27 3.65 -18.13
C SER A 83 6.54 2.83 -18.41
N ASP A 84 6.39 1.60 -18.90
CA ASP A 84 7.52 0.77 -19.28
C ASP A 84 8.36 1.38 -20.42
N LEU A 85 7.74 2.13 -21.32
CA LEU A 85 8.40 2.83 -22.43
C LEU A 85 9.37 3.92 -21.97
N GLU A 86 9.19 4.45 -20.76
CA GLU A 86 10.14 5.38 -20.17
C GLU A 86 11.39 4.67 -19.64
N LEU A 87 11.29 3.41 -19.28
CA LEU A 87 12.34 2.65 -18.60
C LEU A 87 13.01 1.61 -19.49
N PHE A 88 12.25 0.89 -20.31
CA PHE A 88 12.72 -0.29 -21.02
C PHE A 88 12.44 -0.20 -22.52
N GLU A 89 13.17 -1.02 -23.29
CA GLU A 89 12.78 -1.30 -24.67
C GLU A 89 11.63 -2.32 -24.73
N LEU A 90 10.89 -2.32 -25.81
CA LEU A 90 9.74 -3.21 -25.98
C LEU A 90 10.15 -4.69 -25.82
N GLY A 91 9.45 -5.40 -24.94
CA GLY A 91 9.72 -6.82 -24.66
C GLY A 91 11.00 -7.08 -23.84
N SER A 92 11.71 -6.03 -23.41
CA SER A 92 12.93 -6.14 -22.60
C SER A 92 12.64 -5.83 -21.12
N PHE A 93 13.46 -6.34 -20.24
CA PHE A 93 13.54 -5.95 -18.84
C PHE A 93 14.81 -5.14 -18.52
N LYS A 94 15.76 -5.06 -19.46
CA LYS A 94 16.97 -4.25 -19.28
C LYS A 94 16.63 -2.77 -19.41
N LEU A 95 17.10 -1.97 -18.46
CA LEU A 95 16.96 -0.52 -18.52
C LEU A 95 17.63 0.03 -19.78
N SER A 96 16.89 0.79 -20.54
CA SER A 96 17.42 1.57 -21.67
C SER A 96 18.29 2.73 -21.16
N ASP A 97 19.08 3.34 -22.02
CA ASP A 97 19.86 4.53 -21.65
C ASP A 97 18.93 5.72 -21.31
N LYS A 98 17.74 5.81 -21.94
CA LYS A 98 16.68 6.74 -21.55
C LYS A 98 16.18 6.42 -20.15
N GLY A 99 15.93 5.15 -19.86
CA GLY A 99 15.45 4.70 -18.56
C GLY A 99 16.43 4.96 -17.43
N LYS A 100 17.72 4.76 -17.65
CA LYS A 100 18.75 5.11 -16.66
C LYS A 100 18.77 6.61 -16.38
N LYS A 101 18.77 7.46 -17.41
CA LYS A 101 18.68 8.91 -17.25
C LYS A 101 17.40 9.38 -16.56
N TYR A 102 16.29 8.68 -16.81
CA TYR A 102 15.03 8.90 -16.11
C TYR A 102 15.17 8.58 -14.62
N LEU A 103 15.68 7.40 -14.29
CA LEU A 103 15.86 6.96 -12.91
C LEU A 103 16.92 7.76 -12.15
N ASP A 104 17.95 8.28 -12.80
CA ASP A 104 18.95 9.20 -12.19
C ASP A 104 18.30 10.45 -11.57
N LYS A 105 17.22 10.93 -12.18
CA LYS A 105 16.44 12.06 -11.68
C LYS A 105 15.32 11.61 -10.73
N PHE A 106 14.61 10.55 -11.14
CA PHE A 106 13.45 10.06 -10.41
C PHE A 106 13.81 9.52 -9.03
N ALA A 107 14.86 8.69 -8.92
CA ALA A 107 15.17 7.99 -7.68
C ALA A 107 15.47 8.96 -6.52
N PRO A 108 16.35 9.97 -6.64
CA PRO A 108 16.58 10.91 -5.56
C PRO A 108 15.33 11.76 -5.26
N ALA A 109 14.57 12.17 -6.28
CA ALA A 109 13.35 12.94 -6.09
C ALA A 109 12.29 12.15 -5.28
N TYR A 110 12.02 10.92 -5.69
CA TYR A 110 11.08 10.03 -5.03
C TYR A 110 11.49 9.72 -3.59
N LEU A 111 12.74 9.28 -3.39
CA LEU A 111 13.23 8.90 -2.06
C LEU A 111 13.29 10.10 -1.11
N ASN A 112 13.69 11.30 -1.61
CA ASN A 112 13.63 12.52 -0.82
C ASN A 112 12.21 12.84 -0.37
N SER A 113 11.24 12.82 -1.28
CA SER A 113 9.84 13.11 -0.94
C SER A 113 9.27 12.14 0.09
N VAL A 114 9.60 10.85 -0.03
CA VAL A 114 9.15 9.82 0.92
C VAL A 114 9.79 9.99 2.30
N PHE A 115 11.10 10.17 2.37
CA PHE A 115 11.84 10.22 3.65
C PHE A 115 11.85 11.61 4.31
N SER A 116 11.50 12.67 3.60
CA SER A 116 11.31 14.01 4.19
C SER A 116 9.97 14.15 4.93
N ASN A 117 9.00 13.29 4.65
CA ASN A 117 7.76 13.27 5.41
C ASN A 117 8.01 12.53 6.73
N GLU A 118 7.91 13.25 7.86
CA GLU A 118 8.20 12.73 9.20
C GLU A 118 7.36 11.49 9.53
N TYR A 119 6.05 11.54 9.26
CA TYR A 119 5.16 10.42 9.52
C TYR A 119 5.52 9.18 8.70
N LEU A 120 5.80 9.33 7.39
CA LEU A 120 6.24 8.21 6.55
C LEU A 120 7.60 7.69 6.99
N ASN A 121 8.52 8.59 7.32
CA ASN A 121 9.86 8.21 7.76
C ASN A 121 9.82 7.29 9.01
N GLU A 122 8.89 7.52 9.92
CA GLU A 122 8.74 6.71 11.14
C GLU A 122 7.92 5.43 10.91
N ASN A 123 6.86 5.53 10.11
CA ASN A 123 5.83 4.50 10.02
C ASN A 123 5.86 3.68 8.72
N LEU A 124 6.73 4.00 7.78
CA LEU A 124 6.89 3.22 6.56
C LEU A 124 7.53 1.85 6.89
N ASP A 125 6.89 0.77 6.44
CA ASP A 125 7.40 -0.60 6.57
C ASP A 125 8.11 -1.03 5.29
N LYS A 126 7.43 -0.95 4.13
CA LYS A 126 7.94 -1.43 2.85
C LYS A 126 7.67 -0.45 1.71
N ILE A 127 8.54 -0.50 0.73
CA ILE A 127 8.35 0.09 -0.60
C ILE A 127 8.28 -1.09 -1.57
N ILE A 128 7.10 -1.34 -2.13
CA ILE A 128 6.88 -2.41 -3.09
C ILE A 128 7.08 -1.85 -4.49
N ILE A 129 7.95 -2.47 -5.26
CA ILE A 129 8.12 -2.19 -6.68
C ILE A 129 7.49 -3.33 -7.43
N GLN A 130 6.37 -3.06 -8.10
CA GLN A 130 5.59 -4.06 -8.80
C GLN A 130 5.61 -3.79 -10.31
N GLY A 131 6.01 -4.81 -11.07
CA GLY A 131 5.97 -4.78 -12.53
C GLY A 131 4.67 -5.35 -13.08
N HIS A 132 4.16 -4.70 -14.13
CA HIS A 132 2.98 -5.13 -14.87
C HIS A 132 3.28 -5.26 -16.35
N THR A 133 2.63 -6.21 -17.01
CA THR A 133 2.63 -6.37 -18.45
C THR A 133 1.21 -6.17 -19.00
N ASP A 134 1.08 -6.17 -20.31
CA ASP A 134 -0.21 -6.28 -20.99
C ASP A 134 -0.54 -7.74 -21.34
N SER A 135 -1.74 -7.98 -21.85
CA SER A 135 -2.20 -9.31 -22.24
C SER A 135 -1.74 -9.78 -23.64
N HIS A 136 -0.87 -9.01 -24.32
CA HIS A 136 -0.36 -9.42 -25.64
C HIS A 136 0.44 -10.73 -25.56
N MET A 137 0.19 -11.59 -26.55
CA MET A 137 0.92 -12.87 -26.65
C MET A 137 2.35 -12.68 -27.12
N PHE A 138 3.29 -13.38 -26.47
CA PHE A 138 4.65 -13.51 -26.98
C PHE A 138 4.68 -14.41 -28.22
N LYS A 139 5.55 -14.08 -29.17
CA LYS A 139 5.79 -14.96 -30.31
C LYS A 139 6.33 -16.31 -29.85
N GLY A 140 5.76 -17.40 -30.36
CA GLY A 140 6.17 -18.76 -30.03
C GLY A 140 5.66 -19.29 -28.67
N VAL A 141 4.66 -18.62 -28.08
CA VAL A 141 3.91 -19.11 -26.92
C VAL A 141 2.57 -19.63 -27.38
N TYR A 142 2.22 -20.84 -26.95
CA TYR A 142 1.10 -21.59 -27.49
C TYR A 142 -0.01 -21.87 -26.46
N THR A 143 0.31 -21.72 -25.17
CA THR A 143 -0.66 -21.97 -24.10
C THR A 143 -0.89 -20.72 -23.22
N PRO A 144 -2.08 -20.56 -22.65
CA PRO A 144 -2.37 -19.46 -21.70
C PRO A 144 -1.45 -19.48 -20.48
N ASP A 145 -1.10 -20.67 -19.98
CA ASP A 145 -0.22 -20.81 -18.80
C ASP A 145 1.22 -20.35 -19.10
N GLU A 146 1.75 -20.73 -20.29
CA GLU A 146 3.06 -20.25 -20.73
C GLU A 146 3.06 -18.74 -20.92
N GLN A 147 1.99 -18.19 -21.49
CA GLN A 147 1.80 -16.75 -21.65
C GLN A 147 1.84 -16.04 -20.29
N TYR A 148 1.07 -16.55 -19.33
CA TYR A 148 1.03 -16.00 -17.99
C TYR A 148 2.39 -16.04 -17.31
N MET A 149 3.09 -17.18 -17.37
CA MET A 149 4.41 -17.35 -16.72
C MET A 149 5.49 -16.48 -17.34
N LYS A 150 5.52 -16.32 -18.67
CA LYS A 150 6.47 -15.42 -19.35
C LYS A 150 6.21 -13.95 -19.00
N ASN A 151 4.96 -13.55 -18.92
CA ASN A 151 4.61 -12.20 -18.45
C ASN A 151 4.95 -12.01 -16.97
N MET A 152 4.79 -13.04 -16.15
CA MET A 152 5.20 -13.03 -14.74
C MET A 152 6.73 -12.82 -14.61
N GLU A 153 7.51 -13.58 -15.34
CA GLU A 153 8.97 -13.44 -15.39
C GLU A 153 9.39 -12.05 -15.85
N LEU A 154 8.80 -11.55 -16.96
CA LEU A 154 9.11 -10.23 -17.51
C LEU A 154 8.77 -9.11 -16.50
N SER A 155 7.59 -9.17 -15.90
CA SER A 155 7.13 -8.16 -14.94
C SER A 155 8.01 -8.15 -13.68
N LEU A 156 8.38 -9.34 -13.17
CA LEU A 156 9.26 -9.47 -12.01
C LEU A 156 10.67 -8.93 -12.30
N ASN A 157 11.25 -9.29 -13.45
CA ASN A 157 12.58 -8.82 -13.84
C ASN A 157 12.62 -7.30 -14.04
N ARG A 158 11.56 -6.69 -14.60
CA ARG A 158 11.43 -5.22 -14.71
C ARG A 158 11.41 -4.55 -13.35
N ALA A 159 10.60 -5.06 -12.43
CA ALA A 159 10.55 -4.53 -11.07
C ALA A 159 11.89 -4.69 -10.35
N PHE A 160 12.59 -5.82 -10.57
CA PHE A 160 13.92 -6.05 -10.01
C PHE A 160 14.95 -5.06 -10.53
N GLU A 161 14.99 -4.77 -11.84
CA GLU A 161 15.93 -3.80 -12.41
C GLU A 161 15.71 -2.39 -11.84
N VAL A 162 14.46 -1.97 -11.66
CA VAL A 162 14.16 -0.68 -11.01
C VAL A 162 14.60 -0.69 -9.54
N ALA A 163 14.31 -1.75 -8.79
CA ALA A 163 14.72 -1.89 -7.39
C ALA A 163 16.24 -1.86 -7.23
N ASN A 164 16.95 -2.60 -8.09
CA ASN A 164 18.40 -2.62 -8.13
C ASN A 164 18.98 -1.22 -8.41
N TYR A 165 18.38 -0.49 -9.36
CA TYR A 165 18.79 0.88 -9.68
C TYR A 165 18.58 1.82 -8.48
N LEU A 166 17.40 1.79 -7.84
CA LEU A 166 17.12 2.60 -6.67
C LEU A 166 18.09 2.30 -5.52
N SER A 167 18.40 1.03 -5.29
CA SER A 167 19.32 0.60 -4.22
C SER A 167 20.77 1.09 -4.43
N ASN A 168 21.19 1.22 -5.69
CA ASN A 168 22.54 1.61 -6.06
C ASN A 168 22.69 3.13 -6.32
N THR A 169 21.58 3.87 -6.34
CA THR A 169 21.61 5.32 -6.49
C THR A 169 22.33 5.94 -5.28
N PRO A 170 23.24 6.92 -5.48
CA PRO A 170 23.95 7.58 -4.40
C PRO A 170 23.04 8.52 -3.60
N TYR A 171 21.98 7.96 -3.08
CA TYR A 171 21.05 8.59 -2.17
C TYR A 171 21.52 8.33 -0.75
N ASN A 172 21.92 9.38 -0.05
CA ASN A 172 22.36 9.44 1.33
C ASN A 172 22.79 8.07 1.94
N LYS A 173 24.08 7.80 2.00
CA LYS A 173 24.66 6.52 2.44
C LYS A 173 24.13 6.02 3.79
N SER A 174 23.66 6.92 4.66
CA SER A 174 23.05 6.55 5.96
C SER A 174 21.69 5.84 5.79
N ASN A 175 20.98 6.07 4.69
CA ASN A 175 19.68 5.46 4.42
C ASN A 175 19.76 4.22 3.50
N SER A 176 20.91 3.89 2.91
CA SER A 176 21.01 2.78 1.96
C SER A 176 20.70 1.42 2.62
N ASN A 177 21.20 1.17 3.81
CA ASN A 177 20.92 -0.06 4.57
C ASN A 177 19.45 -0.17 4.98
N ARG A 178 18.81 0.96 5.23
CA ARG A 178 17.38 1.02 5.55
C ARG A 178 16.55 0.74 4.30
N LEU A 179 16.87 1.39 3.19
CA LEU A 179 16.19 1.19 1.91
C LEU A 179 16.23 -0.28 1.47
N GLN A 180 17.38 -0.94 1.55
CA GLN A 180 17.52 -2.36 1.22
C GLN A 180 16.61 -3.28 2.06
N LYS A 181 16.37 -2.95 3.33
CA LYS A 181 15.45 -3.71 4.20
C LYS A 181 13.97 -3.47 3.89
N MET A 182 13.66 -2.34 3.24
CA MET A 182 12.30 -1.92 2.95
C MET A 182 11.83 -2.30 1.54
N LEU A 183 12.76 -2.48 0.59
CA LEU A 183 12.41 -2.79 -0.79
C LEU A 183 11.87 -4.22 -0.92
N ILE A 184 10.72 -4.34 -1.57
CA ILE A 184 10.13 -5.60 -2.02
C ILE A 184 9.91 -5.51 -3.52
N VAL A 185 10.12 -6.62 -4.23
CA VAL A 185 9.94 -6.74 -5.67
C VAL A 185 8.82 -7.72 -5.96
N GLU A 186 7.87 -7.32 -6.80
CA GLU A 186 6.73 -8.13 -7.20
C GLU A 186 6.54 -8.12 -8.71
N GLY A 187 6.13 -9.27 -9.26
CA GLY A 187 5.64 -9.38 -10.62
C GLY A 187 4.14 -9.63 -10.61
N ALA A 188 3.37 -8.88 -11.38
CA ALA A 188 1.92 -9.03 -11.49
C ALA A 188 1.47 -9.65 -12.82
N SER A 189 2.39 -9.95 -13.74
CA SER A 189 1.99 -10.38 -15.09
C SER A 189 1.00 -9.38 -15.71
N PHE A 190 -0.04 -9.86 -16.37
CA PHE A 190 -1.19 -9.08 -16.88
C PHE A 190 -2.44 -9.22 -16.01
N SER A 191 -2.31 -9.58 -14.73
CA SER A 191 -3.46 -9.81 -13.84
C SER A 191 -4.20 -8.53 -13.44
N GLU A 192 -3.57 -7.37 -13.58
CA GLU A 192 -4.14 -6.05 -13.24
C GLU A 192 -4.10 -5.10 -14.45
N PRO A 193 -4.85 -5.37 -15.53
CA PRO A 193 -4.86 -4.54 -16.72
C PRO A 193 -5.53 -3.18 -16.46
N VAL A 194 -5.05 -2.14 -17.14
CA VAL A 194 -5.73 -0.84 -17.15
C VAL A 194 -6.84 -0.87 -18.20
N MET A 195 -8.08 -0.76 -17.75
CA MET A 195 -9.24 -0.80 -18.61
C MET A 195 -9.77 0.62 -18.90
N ILE A 196 -10.02 0.93 -20.18
CA ILE A 196 -10.68 2.16 -20.60
C ILE A 196 -11.90 1.78 -21.43
N ASN A 197 -13.08 2.17 -20.99
CA ASN A 197 -14.36 1.83 -21.63
C ASN A 197 -14.54 0.32 -21.89
N GLY A 198 -14.05 -0.53 -20.98
CA GLY A 198 -14.16 -1.99 -21.07
C GLY A 198 -13.11 -2.65 -22.00
N VAL A 199 -12.16 -1.89 -22.53
CA VAL A 199 -11.06 -2.38 -23.36
C VAL A 199 -9.74 -2.14 -22.66
N GLU A 200 -8.79 -3.08 -22.72
CA GLU A 200 -7.47 -2.91 -22.16
C GLU A 200 -6.68 -1.83 -22.90
N ASP A 201 -6.15 -0.87 -22.13
CA ASP A 201 -5.12 0.06 -22.61
C ASP A 201 -3.76 -0.59 -22.39
N PHE A 202 -3.24 -1.23 -23.42
CA PHE A 202 -1.98 -1.96 -23.38
C PHE A 202 -0.79 -1.09 -22.97
N ALA A 203 -0.77 0.17 -23.40
CA ALA A 203 0.32 1.08 -23.08
C ALA A 203 0.34 1.44 -21.59
N LYS A 204 -0.84 1.65 -20.98
CA LYS A 204 -0.98 1.92 -19.56
C LYS A 204 -0.89 0.66 -18.70
N SER A 205 -1.25 -0.50 -19.25
CA SER A 205 -1.09 -1.79 -18.58
C SER A 205 0.38 -2.12 -18.36
N ARG A 206 1.25 -1.82 -19.33
CA ARG A 206 2.70 -1.98 -19.19
C ARG A 206 3.29 -0.84 -18.35
N ARG A 207 3.54 -1.11 -17.10
CA ARG A 207 4.01 -0.12 -16.13
C ARG A 207 4.81 -0.75 -15.00
N VAL A 208 5.53 0.08 -14.28
CA VAL A 208 6.07 -0.24 -12.95
C VAL A 208 5.38 0.65 -11.93
N GLU A 209 4.92 0.06 -10.85
CA GLU A 209 4.28 0.76 -9.72
C GLU A 209 5.20 0.75 -8.49
N LEU A 210 5.30 1.90 -7.82
CA LEU A 210 5.94 2.01 -6.51
C LEU A 210 4.84 2.26 -5.47
N LYS A 211 4.72 1.35 -4.51
CA LYS A 211 3.66 1.35 -3.47
C LYS A 211 4.27 1.51 -2.09
N LEU A 212 3.68 2.36 -1.26
CA LEU A 212 4.09 2.56 0.12
C LEU A 212 3.23 1.72 1.07
N VAL A 213 3.87 0.86 1.85
CA VAL A 213 3.20 0.03 2.87
C VAL A 213 3.59 0.53 4.24
N MET A 214 2.59 0.85 5.06
CA MET A 214 2.78 1.34 6.42
C MET A 214 2.89 0.17 7.40
N LYS A 215 3.65 0.36 8.47
CA LYS A 215 3.67 -0.58 9.61
C LYS A 215 2.25 -0.79 10.12
N LYS A 216 1.90 -2.03 10.39
CA LYS A 216 0.68 -2.30 11.16
C LYS A 216 0.92 -1.77 12.57
N GLY A 217 0.05 -0.89 13.04
CA GLY A 217 0.12 -0.44 14.43
C GLY A 217 0.20 -1.65 15.35
N GLU A 218 1.25 -1.71 16.17
CA GLU A 218 1.30 -2.69 17.24
C GLU A 218 0.10 -2.42 18.16
N LYS A 219 -0.76 -3.42 18.30
CA LYS A 219 -1.92 -3.38 19.20
C LYS A 219 -1.49 -3.66 20.61
#